data_2ac1c164632bb54a6753a3a4aa87338a
#
_entry.id   2ac1c164632bb54a6753a3a4aa87338a
#
_cell.length_a   1.000
_cell.length_b   1.000
_cell.length_c   1.000
_cell.angle_alpha   90.00
_cell.angle_beta   90.00
_cell.angle_gamma   90.00
#
_symmetry.space_group_name_H-M   'P 1'
#
loop_
_entity.id
_entity.type
_entity.pdbx_description
1 polymer ?
#
loop_
_entity_poly.entity_id
_entity_poly.type
_entity_poly.pdbx_seq_one_letter_code
_entity_poly.pdbx_strand_id
1 'polypeptide(L)'
;MNVLELFAGVGGFRVGLEKASPTFKTLWSNQFEPSRKSQDAFEVYNYHFPDSENWNEDISLISDERFSALKGKVDLIVGGIPLPRLLCSKN
;
A
#
# COMPACT_ATOMS: atom_id res chain seq x y z
N MET A 1 0.77 -11.39 -11.90
CA MET A 1 1.21 -11.42 -10.49
C MET A 1 0.34 -10.48 -9.68
N ASN A 2 -0.18 -10.98 -8.60
CA ASN A 2 -1.01 -10.20 -7.69
C ASN A 2 -0.13 -9.42 -6.72
N VAL A 3 -0.33 -8.12 -6.64
CA VAL A 3 0.52 -7.21 -5.90
C VAL A 3 -0.23 -6.60 -4.72
N LEU A 4 0.43 -6.55 -3.56
CA LEU A 4 0.01 -5.77 -2.41
C LEU A 4 0.96 -4.58 -2.29
N GLU A 5 0.42 -3.38 -2.29
CA GLU A 5 1.19 -2.16 -2.17
C GLU A 5 1.03 -1.56 -0.76
N LEU A 6 2.12 -1.47 -0.01
CA LEU A 6 2.13 -0.88 1.32
C LEU A 6 2.78 0.49 1.27
N PHE A 7 2.36 1.39 2.14
CA PHE A 7 2.83 2.78 2.14
C PHE A 7 2.68 3.39 0.75
N ALA A 8 1.49 3.21 0.19
CA ALA A 8 1.25 3.40 -1.24
C ALA A 8 1.40 4.86 -1.71
N GLY A 9 1.24 5.83 -0.83
CA GLY A 9 1.22 7.22 -1.24
C GLY A 9 0.12 7.46 -2.25
N VAL A 10 0.46 8.02 -3.39
CA VAL A 10 -0.47 8.24 -4.49
C VAL A 10 -0.36 7.19 -5.60
N GLY A 11 0.41 6.13 -5.37
CA GLY A 11 0.44 5.00 -6.29
C GLY A 11 1.62 4.95 -7.25
N GLY A 12 2.75 5.55 -6.87
CA GLY A 12 3.93 5.58 -7.76
C GLY A 12 4.44 4.19 -8.15
N PHE A 13 4.53 3.27 -7.18
CA PHE A 13 4.96 1.90 -7.48
C PHE A 13 4.00 1.20 -8.41
N ARG A 14 2.70 1.36 -8.16
CA ARG A 14 1.66 0.74 -9.00
C ARG A 14 1.78 1.19 -10.43
N VAL A 15 1.90 2.50 -10.66
CA VAL A 15 2.04 3.05 -11.99
C VAL A 15 3.29 2.50 -12.68
N GLY A 16 4.41 2.46 -11.94
CA GLY A 16 5.67 1.94 -12.49
C GLY A 16 5.57 0.47 -12.87
N LEU A 17 4.98 -0.36 -12.01
CA LEU A 17 4.81 -1.78 -12.28
C LEU A 17 3.90 -2.02 -13.49
N GLU A 18 2.78 -1.32 -13.57
CA GLU A 18 1.84 -1.48 -14.68
C GLU A 18 2.45 -1.07 -16.01
N LYS A 19 3.33 -0.06 -16.00
CA LYS A 19 4.09 0.32 -17.18
C LYS A 19 5.15 -0.71 -17.56
N ALA A 20 5.74 -1.37 -16.55
CA ALA A 20 6.76 -2.39 -16.80
C ALA A 20 6.16 -3.64 -17.41
N SER A 21 4.99 -4.08 -16.97
CA SER A 21 4.33 -5.27 -17.50
C SER A 21 2.86 -5.30 -17.11
N PRO A 22 1.96 -5.71 -18.04
CA PRO A 22 0.56 -5.89 -17.72
C PRO A 22 0.28 -7.09 -16.81
N THR A 23 1.29 -7.90 -16.49
CA THR A 23 1.13 -9.03 -15.59
C THR A 23 1.07 -8.60 -14.13
N PHE A 24 1.53 -7.41 -13.79
CA PHE A 24 1.43 -6.88 -12.43
C PHE A 24 0.05 -6.29 -12.20
N LYS A 25 -0.69 -6.85 -11.24
CA LYS A 25 -2.02 -6.38 -10.89
C LYS A 25 -2.05 -6.06 -9.40
N THR A 26 -2.14 -4.79 -9.06
CA THR A 26 -2.28 -4.37 -7.67
C THR A 26 -3.71 -4.56 -7.24
N LEU A 27 -3.94 -5.54 -6.38
CA LEU A 27 -5.27 -5.89 -5.90
C LEU A 27 -5.55 -5.33 -4.52
N TRP A 28 -4.51 -5.05 -3.73
CA TRP A 28 -4.63 -4.50 -2.38
C TRP A 28 -3.62 -3.40 -2.18
N SER A 29 -4.00 -2.39 -1.41
CA SER A 29 -3.11 -1.31 -1.04
C SER A 29 -3.42 -0.82 0.37
N ASN A 30 -2.43 -0.22 1.01
CA ASN A 30 -2.63 0.48 2.26
C ASN A 30 -1.84 1.79 2.26
N GLN A 31 -2.51 2.87 2.64
CA GLN A 31 -1.90 4.17 2.80
C GLN A 31 -2.52 4.86 4.01
N PHE A 32 -1.68 5.27 4.95
CA PHE A 32 -2.12 5.96 6.14
C PHE A 32 -1.03 6.93 6.59
N GLU A 33 -1.44 8.15 6.89
CA GLU A 33 -0.56 9.21 7.38
C GLU A 33 -0.87 9.46 8.86
N PRO A 34 -0.09 8.89 9.80
CA PRO A 34 -0.44 8.96 11.24
C PRO A 34 -0.51 10.37 11.80
N SER A 35 0.27 11.30 11.24
CA SER A 35 0.38 12.65 11.75
C SER A 35 -0.65 13.62 11.18
N ARG A 36 -1.54 13.17 10.30
CA ARG A 36 -2.47 14.05 9.60
C ARG A 36 -3.92 13.67 9.87
N LYS A 37 -4.76 14.69 10.05
CA LYS A 37 -6.20 14.49 10.15
C LYS A 37 -6.80 14.16 8.80
N SER A 38 -6.31 14.83 7.75
CA SER A 38 -6.78 14.60 6.39
C SER A 38 -5.88 13.59 5.71
N GLN A 39 -6.46 12.54 5.16
CA GLN A 39 -5.75 11.45 4.50
C GLN A 39 -5.73 11.68 2.98
N ASP A 40 -5.10 12.78 2.57
CA ASP A 40 -5.14 13.23 1.18
C ASP A 40 -4.53 12.22 0.20
N ALA A 41 -3.40 11.63 0.57
CA ALA A 41 -2.75 10.66 -0.30
C ALA A 41 -3.63 9.43 -0.53
N PHE A 42 -4.28 8.93 0.53
CA PHE A 42 -5.22 7.83 0.41
C PHE A 42 -6.40 8.19 -0.49
N GLU A 43 -6.95 9.40 -0.32
CA GLU A 43 -8.09 9.83 -1.12
C GLU A 43 -7.74 9.93 -2.59
N VAL A 44 -6.56 10.45 -2.92
CA VAL A 44 -6.07 10.52 -4.30
C VAL A 44 -5.88 9.11 -4.87
N TYR A 45 -5.26 8.22 -4.10
CA TYR A 45 -5.06 6.84 -4.52
C TYR A 45 -6.39 6.15 -4.79
N ASN A 46 -7.32 6.26 -3.86
CA ASN A 46 -8.62 5.60 -3.98
C ASN A 46 -9.42 6.15 -5.16
N TYR A 47 -9.27 7.42 -5.46
CA TYR A 47 -9.92 8.04 -6.60
C TYR A 47 -9.38 7.48 -7.92
N HIS A 48 -8.06 7.34 -8.03
CA HIS A 48 -7.44 6.87 -9.28
C HIS A 48 -7.51 5.36 -9.45
N PHE A 49 -7.59 4.61 -8.35
CA PHE A 49 -7.55 3.14 -8.38
C PHE A 49 -8.72 2.54 -7.59
N PRO A 50 -9.95 2.77 -8.04
CA PRO A 50 -11.12 2.28 -7.30
C PRO A 50 -11.36 0.77 -7.44
N ASP A 51 -10.63 0.10 -8.33
CA ASP A 51 -10.82 -1.32 -8.64
C ASP A 51 -10.02 -2.25 -7.73
N SER A 52 -9.17 -1.72 -6.87
CA SER A 52 -8.45 -2.49 -5.87
C SER A 52 -9.05 -2.28 -4.48
N GLU A 53 -8.72 -3.18 -3.56
CA GLU A 53 -9.12 -3.03 -2.16
C GLU A 53 -8.11 -2.10 -1.49
N ASN A 54 -8.51 -0.87 -1.23
CA ASN A 54 -7.63 0.18 -0.72
C ASN A 54 -7.91 0.45 0.74
N TRP A 55 -6.91 0.24 1.60
CA TRP A 55 -7.02 0.41 3.05
C TRP A 55 -6.41 1.75 3.48
N ASN A 56 -7.07 2.38 4.46
CA ASN A 56 -6.55 3.59 5.10
C ASN A 56 -6.39 3.31 6.60
N GLU A 57 -5.39 2.51 6.94
CA GLU A 57 -5.21 2.05 8.32
C GLU A 57 -3.75 2.10 8.72
N ASP A 58 -3.50 2.37 9.98
CA ASP A 58 -2.16 2.22 10.54
C ASP A 58 -1.77 0.74 10.40
N ILE A 59 -0.67 0.48 9.72
CA ILE A 59 -0.26 -0.88 9.41
C ILE A 59 -0.04 -1.72 10.68
N SER A 60 0.36 -1.09 11.76
CA SER A 60 0.57 -1.78 13.04
C SER A 60 -0.73 -2.26 13.68
N LEU A 61 -1.87 -1.72 13.22
CA LEU A 61 -3.19 -2.08 13.73
C LEU A 61 -3.92 -3.08 12.83
N ILE A 62 -3.36 -3.42 11.68
CA ILE A 62 -3.95 -4.43 10.81
C ILE A 62 -3.68 -5.80 11.44
N SER A 63 -4.75 -6.58 11.63
CA SER A 63 -4.65 -7.87 12.32
C SER A 63 -3.87 -8.91 11.51
N ASP A 64 -3.28 -9.86 12.22
CA ASP A 64 -2.60 -10.99 11.57
C ASP A 64 -3.59 -11.81 10.72
N GLU A 65 -4.86 -11.88 11.15
CA GLU A 65 -5.88 -12.59 10.39
C GLU A 65 -6.12 -11.97 9.03
N ARG A 66 -6.09 -10.63 8.94
CA ARG A 66 -6.27 -9.96 7.64
C ARG A 66 -5.11 -10.25 6.70
N PHE A 67 -3.87 -10.23 7.21
CA PHE A 67 -2.72 -10.60 6.40
C PHE A 67 -2.75 -12.08 6.06
N SER A 68 -3.13 -12.94 7.00
CA SER A 68 -3.24 -14.38 6.74
C SER A 68 -4.27 -14.69 5.67
N ALA A 69 -5.34 -13.91 5.58
CA ALA A 69 -6.35 -14.09 4.54
C ALA A 69 -5.80 -13.89 3.13
N LEU A 70 -4.69 -13.14 3.01
CA LEU A 70 -4.03 -12.90 1.72
C LEU A 70 -2.98 -13.97 1.39
N LYS A 71 -2.69 -14.87 2.32
CA LYS A 71 -1.68 -15.91 2.13
C LYS A 71 -2.04 -16.78 0.93
N GLY A 72 -1.07 -16.97 0.05
CA GLY A 72 -1.29 -17.72 -1.17
C GLY A 72 -1.95 -16.93 -2.30
N LYS A 73 -2.37 -15.68 -2.03
CA LYS A 73 -2.99 -14.83 -3.04
C LYS A 73 -2.07 -13.72 -3.53
N VAL A 74 -1.12 -13.30 -2.69
CA VAL A 74 -0.16 -12.23 -3.01
C VAL A 74 1.11 -12.83 -3.57
N ASP A 75 1.54 -12.36 -4.73
CA ASP A 75 2.78 -12.79 -5.36
C ASP A 75 3.93 -11.83 -5.08
N LEU A 76 3.63 -10.54 -4.90
CA LEU A 76 4.64 -9.51 -4.72
C LEU A 76 4.14 -8.45 -3.75
N ILE A 77 4.99 -8.05 -2.82
CA ILE A 77 4.72 -6.93 -1.93
C ILE A 77 5.70 -5.82 -2.26
N VAL A 78 5.17 -4.62 -2.52
CA VAL A 78 5.99 -3.44 -2.78
C VAL A 78 5.60 -2.33 -1.82
N GLY A 79 6.51 -1.39 -1.59
CA GLY A 79 6.18 -0.26 -0.75
C GLY A 79 7.33 0.68 -0.52
N GLY A 80 7.00 1.98 -0.36
CA GLY A 80 7.96 2.96 0.07
C GLY A 80 8.11 2.90 1.58
N ILE A 81 9.32 3.16 2.07
CA ILE A 81 9.56 3.27 3.51
C ILE A 81 9.59 4.75 3.85
N PRO A 82 8.69 5.23 4.73
CA PRO A 82 8.71 6.64 5.12
C PRO A 82 10.04 6.98 5.80
N LEU A 83 10.73 7.99 5.29
CA LEU A 83 12.01 8.41 5.85
C LEU A 83 11.99 8.70 7.36
N PRO A 84 10.97 9.38 7.88
CA PRO A 84 10.93 9.62 9.33
C PRO A 84 10.93 8.33 10.15
N ARG A 85 10.24 7.30 9.69
CA ARG A 85 10.24 6.01 10.38
C ARG A 85 11.59 5.32 10.28
N LEU A 86 12.23 5.42 9.13
CA LEU A 86 13.55 4.84 8.94
C LEU A 86 14.57 5.49 9.88
N LEU A 87 14.51 6.81 10.05
CA LEU A 87 15.38 7.51 10.97
C LEU A 87 15.10 7.13 12.43
N CYS A 88 13.85 6.99 12.80
CA CYS A 88 13.46 6.59 14.15
C CYS A 88 13.89 5.17 14.47
N SER A 89 13.85 4.26 13.50
CA SER A 89 14.19 2.85 13.73
C SER A 89 15.67 2.62 13.99
N LYS A 90 16.51 3.61 13.80
CA LYS A 90 17.94 3.50 14.06
C LYS A 90 18.31 3.59 15.53
N ASN A 91 17.40 3.99 16.34
CA ASN A 91 17.64 4.10 17.80
C ASN A 91 17.31 2.79 18.53
#